data_44c17d1202c81b9e754413714af59034
#
_entry.id   44c17d1202c81b9e754413714af59034
#
_cell.length_a   1.000
_cell.length_b   1.000
_cell.length_c   1.000
_cell.angle_alpha   90.00
_cell.angle_beta   90.00
_cell.angle_gamma   90.00
#
_symmetry.space_group_name_H-M   'P 1'
#
loop_
_entity.id
_entity.type
_entity.pdbx_description
1 polymer ?
#
loop_
_entity_poly.entity_id
_entity_poly.type
_entity_poly.pdbx_seq_one_letter_code
_entity_poly.pdbx_strand_id
1 'polypeptide(L)'
;MKNLIILISLILIACQQPIERPKVLEAGFMTTSKNMESSFYDFKIKDLEGKEVDFAQYKGKKVMIVNVASKCGYTKQYAALQELNEKYGDKIAILAFPANNFGGQEPGSNEEIKEFCTANYGVTFPVFEKLSVKGFDKHPLYRWLSDPKMNGWNDEEPSWNFCKYILDEKGELVKFLPSSVTPLDEEILSLIEG
;
A
#
# COMPACT_ATOMS: atom_id res chain seq x y z
N MET A 1 100.27 -4.63 -23.82
CA MET A 1 99.35 -5.66 -23.40
C MET A 1 98.19 -5.03 -22.58
N LYS A 2 97.12 -4.62 -23.21
CA LYS A 2 95.88 -4.25 -22.54
C LYS A 2 94.74 -4.38 -23.57
N ASN A 3 94.03 -5.46 -23.46
CA ASN A 3 92.85 -5.72 -24.29
C ASN A 3 91.73 -4.79 -23.91
N LEU A 4 91.25 -4.00 -24.85
CA LEU A 4 90.08 -3.16 -24.70
C LEU A 4 88.84 -3.91 -25.28
N ILE A 5 87.97 -4.36 -24.43
CA ILE A 5 86.73 -5.00 -24.80
C ILE A 5 85.71 -3.88 -25.00
N ILE A 6 85.27 -3.67 -26.24
CA ILE A 6 84.16 -2.76 -26.57
C ILE A 6 82.83 -3.49 -26.39
N LEU A 7 82.03 -3.12 -25.41
CA LEU A 7 80.70 -3.57 -25.19
C LEU A 7 79.74 -2.74 -26.10
N ILE A 8 79.20 -3.37 -27.11
CA ILE A 8 78.12 -2.78 -27.97
C ILE A 8 76.83 -2.98 -27.26
N SER A 9 76.26 -1.91 -26.73
CA SER A 9 74.87 -1.90 -26.18
C SER A 9 73.85 -1.81 -27.33
N LEU A 10 73.15 -2.91 -27.58
CA LEU A 10 71.96 -2.87 -28.45
C LEU A 10 70.81 -2.22 -27.66
N ILE A 11 70.43 -1.03 -28.08
CA ILE A 11 69.21 -0.39 -27.61
C ILE A 11 68.06 -0.94 -28.41
N LEU A 12 67.20 -1.81 -27.80
CA LEU A 12 65.94 -2.24 -28.32
C LEU A 12 64.93 -1.11 -28.12
N ILE A 13 64.66 -0.37 -29.20
CA ILE A 13 63.52 0.57 -29.20
C ILE A 13 62.24 -0.27 -29.40
N ALA A 14 61.56 -0.52 -28.31
CA ALA A 14 60.20 -1.08 -28.36
C ALA A 14 59.26 0.01 -28.85
N CYS A 15 58.73 -0.16 -30.09
CA CYS A 15 57.56 0.63 -30.56
C CYS A 15 56.37 0.32 -29.70
N GLN A 16 56.08 1.19 -28.76
CA GLN A 16 54.78 1.19 -28.08
C GLN A 16 53.73 1.78 -29.05
N GLN A 17 52.91 0.92 -29.61
CA GLN A 17 51.69 1.36 -30.28
C GLN A 17 50.69 1.82 -29.22
N PRO A 18 50.00 2.97 -29.43
CA PRO A 18 48.96 3.40 -28.53
C PRO A 18 47.78 2.43 -28.62
N ILE A 19 47.43 1.82 -27.49
CA ILE A 19 46.22 1.03 -27.36
C ILE A 19 45.01 2.00 -27.48
N GLU A 20 44.40 2.05 -28.65
CA GLU A 20 43.09 2.70 -28.80
C GLU A 20 42.06 1.97 -27.95
N ARG A 21 41.61 2.65 -26.87
CA ARG A 21 40.45 2.17 -26.12
C ARG A 21 39.26 2.18 -27.04
N PRO A 22 38.48 1.08 -27.11
CA PRO A 22 37.24 1.11 -27.87
C PRO A 22 36.36 2.21 -27.32
N LYS A 23 35.85 3.10 -28.16
CA LYS A 23 34.78 4.02 -27.86
C LYS A 23 33.60 3.18 -27.39
N VAL A 24 33.38 3.13 -26.08
CA VAL A 24 32.11 2.68 -25.52
C VAL A 24 31.09 3.66 -26.05
N LEU A 25 30.28 3.20 -27.02
CA LEU A 25 29.04 3.86 -27.35
C LEU A 25 28.25 3.95 -26.06
N GLU A 26 28.20 5.14 -25.49
CA GLU A 26 27.16 5.48 -24.53
C GLU A 26 25.82 5.41 -25.26
N ALA A 27 25.35 4.16 -25.49
CA ALA A 27 23.94 3.95 -25.70
C ALA A 27 23.31 4.48 -24.42
N GLY A 28 22.71 5.66 -24.52
CA GLY A 28 21.95 6.26 -23.45
C GLY A 28 20.85 5.28 -23.04
N PHE A 29 21.20 4.42 -22.09
CA PHE A 29 20.23 3.69 -21.30
C PHE A 29 19.60 4.74 -20.38
N MET A 30 18.74 5.58 -20.97
CA MET A 30 17.72 6.28 -20.23
C MET A 30 16.76 5.21 -19.72
N THR A 31 17.17 4.49 -18.67
CA THR A 31 16.21 3.97 -17.73
C THR A 31 15.56 5.18 -17.11
N THR A 32 14.50 5.66 -17.72
CA THR A 32 13.43 6.24 -16.94
C THR A 32 12.99 5.13 -16.00
N SER A 33 13.65 5.05 -14.86
CA SER A 33 13.08 4.48 -13.67
C SER A 33 11.86 5.35 -13.38
N LYS A 34 10.77 5.10 -14.08
CA LYS A 34 9.45 5.41 -13.61
C LYS A 34 9.37 4.58 -12.34
N ASN A 35 9.61 5.22 -11.20
CA ASN A 35 9.17 4.67 -9.92
C ASN A 35 7.75 4.22 -10.21
N MET A 36 7.53 2.91 -10.27
CA MET A 36 6.20 2.37 -10.28
C MET A 36 5.69 2.60 -8.86
N GLU A 37 5.23 3.83 -8.61
CA GLU A 37 4.37 4.13 -7.48
C GLU A 37 3.20 3.20 -7.64
N SER A 38 3.12 2.17 -6.79
CA SER A 38 2.01 1.25 -6.81
C SER A 38 0.75 2.05 -6.50
N SER A 39 -0.17 2.07 -7.46
CA SER A 39 -1.45 2.73 -7.28
C SER A 39 -2.34 1.90 -6.35
N PHE A 40 -3.24 2.55 -5.61
CA PHE A 40 -4.32 1.87 -4.91
C PHE A 40 -5.09 0.89 -5.84
N TYR A 41 -5.23 1.21 -7.10
CA TYR A 41 -5.96 0.40 -8.07
C TYR A 41 -5.23 -0.86 -8.55
N ASP A 42 -3.98 -1.07 -8.15
CA ASP A 42 -3.21 -2.27 -8.50
C ASP A 42 -3.44 -3.42 -7.51
N PHE A 43 -4.13 -3.15 -6.39
CA PHE A 43 -4.41 -4.18 -5.39
C PHE A 43 -5.53 -5.13 -5.83
N LYS A 44 -5.34 -6.40 -5.51
CA LYS A 44 -6.32 -7.48 -5.63
C LYS A 44 -6.32 -8.26 -4.32
N ILE A 45 -7.44 -8.28 -3.64
CA ILE A 45 -7.54 -8.89 -2.31
C ILE A 45 -8.82 -9.72 -2.27
N LYS A 46 -8.77 -10.86 -1.59
CA LYS A 46 -9.95 -11.72 -1.44
C LYS A 46 -10.93 -11.14 -0.43
N ASP A 47 -12.22 -11.30 -0.74
CA ASP A 47 -13.29 -11.06 0.23
C ASP A 47 -13.40 -12.23 1.23
N LEU A 48 -14.36 -12.15 2.15
CA LEU A 48 -14.60 -13.20 3.16
C LEU A 48 -15.04 -14.54 2.55
N GLU A 49 -15.47 -14.56 1.27
CA GLU A 49 -15.86 -15.77 0.53
C GLU A 49 -14.71 -16.36 -0.28
N GLY A 50 -13.53 -15.71 -0.24
CA GLY A 50 -12.34 -16.12 -0.99
C GLY A 50 -12.36 -15.68 -2.47
N LYS A 51 -13.32 -14.85 -2.88
CA LYS A 51 -13.38 -14.29 -4.23
C LYS A 51 -12.42 -13.11 -4.34
N GLU A 52 -11.56 -13.12 -5.36
CA GLU A 52 -10.66 -12.00 -5.63
C GLU A 52 -11.43 -10.77 -6.10
N VAL A 53 -11.15 -9.65 -5.46
CA VAL A 53 -11.72 -8.33 -5.74
C VAL A 53 -10.62 -7.44 -6.28
N ASP A 54 -10.75 -7.02 -7.53
CA ASP A 54 -9.83 -6.08 -8.20
C ASP A 54 -10.21 -4.64 -7.84
N PHE A 55 -9.29 -3.91 -7.20
CA PHE A 55 -9.57 -2.54 -6.75
C PHE A 55 -9.68 -1.53 -7.89
N ALA A 56 -9.30 -1.89 -9.11
CA ALA A 56 -9.57 -1.08 -10.29
C ALA A 56 -11.08 -0.80 -10.50
N GLN A 57 -11.98 -1.62 -9.94
CA GLN A 57 -13.43 -1.39 -9.99
C GLN A 57 -13.89 -0.14 -9.22
N TYR A 58 -13.06 0.38 -8.30
CA TYR A 58 -13.38 1.57 -7.50
C TYR A 58 -12.90 2.88 -8.15
N LYS A 59 -12.34 2.85 -9.37
CA LYS A 59 -11.94 4.05 -10.11
C LYS A 59 -13.10 5.02 -10.27
N GLY A 60 -12.84 6.31 -9.98
CA GLY A 60 -13.84 7.36 -10.07
C GLY A 60 -14.78 7.44 -8.86
N LYS A 61 -14.50 6.69 -7.79
CA LYS A 61 -15.25 6.71 -6.54
C LYS A 61 -14.33 6.97 -5.37
N LYS A 62 -14.77 7.76 -4.41
CA LYS A 62 -14.08 7.90 -3.12
C LYS A 62 -14.08 6.55 -2.40
N VAL A 63 -13.04 6.27 -1.62
CA VAL A 63 -12.90 5.00 -0.90
C VAL A 63 -12.58 5.25 0.56
N MET A 64 -13.28 4.58 1.47
CA MET A 64 -12.92 4.47 2.87
C MET A 64 -12.35 3.08 3.13
N ILE A 65 -11.11 3.00 3.58
CA ILE A 65 -10.50 1.78 4.08
C ILE A 65 -10.55 1.81 5.59
N VAL A 66 -11.08 0.77 6.23
CA VAL A 66 -11.21 0.69 7.68
C VAL A 66 -10.77 -0.67 8.20
N ASN A 67 -9.90 -0.72 9.22
CA ASN A 67 -9.56 -1.96 9.90
C ASN A 67 -10.56 -2.23 11.03
N VAL A 68 -11.13 -3.42 11.04
CA VAL A 68 -12.27 -3.75 11.90
C VAL A 68 -12.00 -4.95 12.81
N ALA A 69 -12.79 -5.12 13.86
CA ALA A 69 -12.75 -6.27 14.75
C ALA A 69 -14.11 -6.51 15.45
N SER A 70 -14.44 -7.80 15.68
CA SER A 70 -15.72 -8.22 16.27
C SER A 70 -15.80 -8.02 17.79
N LYS A 71 -14.65 -7.97 18.51
CA LYS A 71 -14.59 -7.93 19.98
C LYS A 71 -13.93 -6.67 20.54
N CYS A 72 -14.15 -5.52 19.87
CA CYS A 72 -13.58 -4.23 20.23
C CYS A 72 -14.62 -3.31 20.88
N GLY A 73 -14.20 -2.39 21.74
CA GLY A 73 -15.09 -1.33 22.22
C GLY A 73 -15.67 -0.44 21.12
N TYR A 74 -15.00 -0.37 19.97
CA TYR A 74 -15.46 0.37 18.78
C TYR A 74 -16.30 -0.46 17.80
N THR A 75 -16.58 -1.74 18.07
CA THR A 75 -17.33 -2.64 17.16
C THR A 75 -18.71 -2.08 16.79
N LYS A 76 -19.33 -1.31 17.69
CA LYS A 76 -20.59 -0.60 17.42
C LYS A 76 -20.52 0.35 16.22
N GLN A 77 -19.33 0.76 15.77
CA GLN A 77 -19.17 1.58 14.56
C GLN A 77 -19.59 0.85 13.28
N TYR A 78 -19.75 -0.47 13.29
CA TYR A 78 -20.34 -1.18 12.14
C TYR A 78 -21.73 -0.67 11.78
N ALA A 79 -22.55 -0.32 12.77
CA ALA A 79 -23.87 0.26 12.52
C ALA A 79 -23.76 1.61 11.75
N ALA A 80 -22.84 2.49 12.18
CA ALA A 80 -22.60 3.76 11.52
C ALA A 80 -21.95 3.60 10.13
N LEU A 81 -21.08 2.58 9.94
CA LEU A 81 -20.53 2.24 8.63
C LEU A 81 -21.65 1.76 7.67
N GLN A 82 -22.58 0.94 8.18
CA GLN A 82 -23.71 0.47 7.37
C GLN A 82 -24.64 1.64 7.01
N GLU A 83 -24.94 2.51 7.96
CA GLU A 83 -25.74 3.72 7.69
C GLU A 83 -25.05 4.64 6.66
N LEU A 84 -23.72 4.81 6.76
CA LEU A 84 -22.94 5.58 5.79
C LEU A 84 -23.04 4.93 4.39
N ASN A 85 -22.90 3.61 4.32
CA ASN A 85 -23.04 2.87 3.06
C ASN A 85 -24.43 3.01 2.43
N GLU A 86 -25.49 2.97 3.24
CA GLU A 86 -26.86 3.13 2.75
C GLU A 86 -27.14 4.54 2.22
N LYS A 87 -26.60 5.57 2.88
CA LYS A 87 -26.84 6.97 2.52
C LYS A 87 -25.94 7.48 1.41
N TYR A 88 -24.69 7.03 1.38
CA TYR A 88 -23.64 7.61 0.54
C TYR A 88 -22.88 6.56 -0.30
N GLY A 89 -23.37 5.31 -0.37
CA GLY A 89 -22.71 4.24 -1.11
C GLY A 89 -22.62 4.47 -2.62
N ASP A 90 -23.33 5.43 -3.18
CA ASP A 90 -23.16 5.95 -4.54
C ASP A 90 -21.91 6.81 -4.69
N LYS A 91 -21.50 7.55 -3.64
CA LYS A 91 -20.36 8.48 -3.62
C LYS A 91 -19.08 7.88 -3.07
N ILE A 92 -19.19 7.00 -2.05
CA ILE A 92 -18.04 6.40 -1.39
C ILE A 92 -18.18 4.89 -1.25
N ALA A 93 -17.12 4.14 -1.54
CA ALA A 93 -17.05 2.71 -1.26
C ALA A 93 -16.38 2.48 0.11
N ILE A 94 -17.00 1.68 0.98
CA ILE A 94 -16.42 1.25 2.25
C ILE A 94 -15.77 -0.11 2.06
N LEU A 95 -14.48 -0.24 2.38
CA LEU A 95 -13.70 -1.46 2.30
C LEU A 95 -13.21 -1.81 3.70
N ALA A 96 -13.81 -2.83 4.32
CA ALA A 96 -13.49 -3.23 5.69
C ALA A 96 -12.52 -4.41 5.72
N PHE A 97 -11.49 -4.30 6.56
CA PHE A 97 -10.44 -5.29 6.71
C PHE A 97 -10.38 -5.80 8.15
N PRO A 98 -10.89 -7.00 8.42
CA PRO A 98 -10.74 -7.63 9.72
C PRO A 98 -9.26 -7.79 10.10
N ALA A 99 -8.89 -7.42 11.33
CA ALA A 99 -7.51 -7.44 11.79
C ALA A 99 -7.38 -7.91 13.24
N ASN A 100 -6.52 -8.89 13.50
CA ASN A 100 -6.29 -9.43 14.84
C ASN A 100 -5.08 -8.79 15.57
N ASN A 101 -4.51 -7.71 15.01
CA ASN A 101 -3.30 -7.07 15.51
C ASN A 101 -3.49 -6.36 16.87
N PHE A 102 -4.72 -6.00 17.23
CA PHE A 102 -5.00 -5.20 18.43
C PHE A 102 -5.73 -6.03 19.47
N GLY A 103 -4.96 -6.49 20.46
CA GLY A 103 -5.48 -7.23 21.60
C GLY A 103 -6.15 -8.58 21.26
N GLY A 104 -5.90 -9.15 20.07
CA GLY A 104 -6.53 -10.39 19.66
C GLY A 104 -8.06 -10.28 19.48
N GLN A 105 -8.54 -9.08 19.13
CA GLN A 105 -9.98 -8.78 19.12
C GLN A 105 -10.72 -9.23 17.85
N GLU A 106 -10.03 -9.89 16.91
CA GLU A 106 -10.63 -10.55 15.73
C GLU A 106 -10.19 -12.01 15.61
N PRO A 107 -10.52 -12.88 16.57
CA PRO A 107 -10.03 -14.25 16.59
C PRO A 107 -10.74 -15.19 15.60
N GLY A 108 -11.92 -14.82 15.13
CA GLY A 108 -12.78 -15.65 14.28
C GLY A 108 -12.18 -16.00 12.93
N SER A 109 -12.70 -17.03 12.28
CA SER A 109 -12.43 -17.33 10.86
C SER A 109 -13.14 -16.31 9.94
N ASN A 110 -12.84 -16.31 8.65
CA ASN A 110 -13.52 -15.44 7.69
C ASN A 110 -15.05 -15.71 7.65
N GLU A 111 -15.46 -16.97 7.79
CA GLU A 111 -16.86 -17.39 7.84
C GLU A 111 -17.55 -16.84 9.09
N GLU A 112 -16.91 -16.97 10.26
CA GLU A 112 -17.44 -16.45 11.54
C GLU A 112 -17.55 -14.93 11.52
N ILE A 113 -16.57 -14.24 10.92
CA ILE A 113 -16.60 -12.78 10.73
C ILE A 113 -17.76 -12.36 9.82
N LYS A 114 -17.96 -13.07 8.71
CA LYS A 114 -19.08 -12.82 7.78
C LYS A 114 -20.42 -12.97 8.49
N GLU A 115 -20.62 -14.08 9.22
CA GLU A 115 -21.83 -14.32 9.99
C GLU A 115 -22.04 -13.21 11.05
N PHE A 116 -20.99 -12.86 11.78
CA PHE A 116 -21.05 -11.78 12.79
C PHE A 116 -21.48 -10.44 12.16
N CYS A 117 -20.87 -10.02 11.06
CA CYS A 117 -21.16 -8.75 10.40
C CYS A 117 -22.61 -8.72 9.87
N THR A 118 -23.04 -9.82 9.26
CA THR A 118 -24.39 -9.91 8.68
C THR A 118 -25.47 -10.00 9.75
N ALA A 119 -25.30 -10.89 10.74
CA ALA A 119 -26.33 -11.16 11.76
C ALA A 119 -26.48 -10.00 12.76
N ASN A 120 -25.40 -9.31 13.13
CA ASN A 120 -25.46 -8.27 14.17
C ASN A 120 -25.65 -6.86 13.62
N TYR A 121 -25.19 -6.59 12.39
CA TYR A 121 -25.15 -5.22 11.83
C TYR A 121 -25.76 -5.10 10.43
N GLY A 122 -26.18 -6.20 9.80
CA GLY A 122 -26.73 -6.18 8.46
C GLY A 122 -25.76 -5.64 7.41
N VAL A 123 -24.44 -5.85 7.59
CA VAL A 123 -23.40 -5.28 6.74
C VAL A 123 -23.61 -5.71 5.28
N THR A 124 -23.66 -4.73 4.38
CA THR A 124 -23.79 -4.92 2.93
C THR A 124 -22.61 -4.37 2.12
N PHE A 125 -21.72 -3.58 2.75
CA PHE A 125 -20.50 -3.12 2.12
C PHE A 125 -19.43 -4.24 2.10
N PRO A 126 -18.41 -4.17 1.20
CA PRO A 126 -17.34 -5.15 1.10
C PRO A 126 -16.56 -5.34 2.39
N VAL A 127 -16.48 -6.59 2.85
CA VAL A 127 -15.58 -7.03 3.93
C VAL A 127 -14.62 -8.05 3.34
N PHE A 128 -13.33 -7.83 3.55
CA PHE A 128 -12.25 -8.62 2.99
C PHE A 128 -11.77 -9.71 3.95
N GLU A 129 -10.91 -10.61 3.46
CA GLU A 129 -10.28 -11.61 4.30
C GLU A 129 -9.49 -10.96 5.44
N LYS A 130 -9.39 -11.66 6.57
CA LYS A 130 -8.62 -11.19 7.70
C LYS A 130 -7.15 -11.07 7.34
N LEU A 131 -6.56 -9.91 7.58
CA LEU A 131 -5.16 -9.65 7.27
C LEU A 131 -4.45 -8.85 8.38
N SER A 132 -3.11 -8.81 8.31
CA SER A 132 -2.32 -8.00 9.23
C SER A 132 -2.24 -6.55 8.74
N VAL A 133 -2.59 -5.60 9.62
CA VAL A 133 -2.58 -4.16 9.32
C VAL A 133 -1.42 -3.42 9.97
N LYS A 134 -0.63 -4.11 10.81
CA LYS A 134 0.47 -3.54 11.56
C LYS A 134 1.58 -4.56 11.80
N GLY A 135 2.82 -4.06 11.97
CA GLY A 135 3.97 -4.89 12.32
C GLY A 135 4.70 -5.45 11.10
N PHE A 136 5.52 -6.48 11.36
CA PHE A 136 6.44 -7.05 10.37
C PHE A 136 5.71 -7.70 9.17
N ASP A 137 4.60 -8.37 9.43
CA ASP A 137 3.76 -9.09 8.47
C ASP A 137 2.64 -8.24 7.87
N LYS A 138 2.70 -6.91 8.07
CA LYS A 138 1.72 -5.95 7.54
C LYS A 138 1.49 -6.17 6.04
N HIS A 139 0.22 -6.32 5.66
CA HIS A 139 -0.21 -6.54 4.28
C HIS A 139 0.27 -5.40 3.36
N PRO A 140 0.62 -5.65 2.09
CA PRO A 140 1.09 -4.63 1.14
C PRO A 140 0.18 -3.40 1.03
N LEU A 141 -1.15 -3.56 1.06
CA LEU A 141 -2.09 -2.44 1.09
C LEU A 141 -1.84 -1.51 2.29
N TYR A 142 -1.71 -2.07 3.51
CA TYR A 142 -1.47 -1.26 4.70
C TYR A 142 -0.05 -0.71 4.76
N ARG A 143 0.90 -1.34 4.07
CA ARG A 143 2.22 -0.78 3.85
C ARG A 143 2.14 0.46 2.96
N TRP A 144 1.40 0.34 1.85
CA TRP A 144 1.14 1.48 0.96
C TRP A 144 0.44 2.64 1.71
N LEU A 145 -0.58 2.34 2.50
CA LEU A 145 -1.34 3.33 3.27
C LEU A 145 -0.50 4.06 4.32
N SER A 146 0.63 3.52 4.77
CA SER A 146 1.45 4.07 5.86
C SER A 146 2.93 4.28 5.49
N ASP A 147 3.24 4.40 4.19
CA ASP A 147 4.59 4.74 3.72
C ASP A 147 4.49 5.95 2.78
N PRO A 148 4.98 7.14 3.20
CA PRO A 148 4.89 8.37 2.40
C PRO A 148 5.63 8.28 1.07
N LYS A 149 6.57 7.34 0.91
CA LYS A 149 7.24 7.08 -0.37
C LYS A 149 6.34 6.36 -1.37
N MET A 150 5.29 5.70 -0.89
CA MET A 150 4.34 4.95 -1.71
C MET A 150 3.02 5.70 -1.91
N ASN A 151 2.54 6.44 -0.89
CA ASN A 151 1.25 7.14 -0.91
C ASN A 151 1.35 8.66 -1.05
N GLY A 152 2.58 9.20 -1.02
CA GLY A 152 2.88 10.63 -1.23
C GLY A 152 3.02 11.46 0.04
N TRP A 153 2.43 11.08 1.21
CA TRP A 153 2.51 11.94 2.40
C TRP A 153 2.32 11.23 3.76
N ASN A 154 1.51 10.17 3.83
CA ASN A 154 1.08 9.60 5.11
C ASN A 154 2.04 8.54 5.63
N ASP A 155 2.51 8.70 6.86
CA ASP A 155 3.31 7.74 7.61
C ASP A 155 2.56 7.13 8.81
N GLU A 156 1.31 7.53 9.03
CA GLU A 156 0.50 7.02 10.13
C GLU A 156 -0.06 5.63 9.80
N GLU A 157 0.20 4.66 10.69
CA GLU A 157 -0.39 3.33 10.64
C GLU A 157 -1.51 3.19 11.70
N PRO A 158 -2.39 2.18 11.57
CA PRO A 158 -3.45 1.99 12.56
C PRO A 158 -2.88 1.85 13.97
N SER A 159 -3.31 2.72 14.87
CA SER A 159 -2.98 2.65 16.30
C SER A 159 -3.91 1.71 17.07
N TRP A 160 -5.10 1.45 16.54
CA TRP A 160 -6.12 0.56 17.09
C TRP A 160 -7.08 0.07 15.99
N ASN A 161 -8.09 -0.75 16.37
CA ASN A 161 -9.18 -1.11 15.45
C ASN A 161 -10.04 0.11 15.11
N PHE A 162 -10.64 0.13 13.92
CA PHE A 162 -11.50 1.18 13.38
C PHE A 162 -10.78 2.50 13.07
N CYS A 163 -9.47 2.48 12.80
CA CYS A 163 -8.82 3.57 12.07
C CYS A 163 -9.27 3.57 10.61
N LYS A 164 -9.35 4.75 10.01
CA LYS A 164 -9.86 4.93 8.65
C LYS A 164 -8.88 5.69 7.80
N TYR A 165 -8.82 5.31 6.53
CA TYR A 165 -8.11 6.04 5.48
C TYR A 165 -9.13 6.41 4.41
N ILE A 166 -9.10 7.65 3.95
CA ILE A 166 -9.98 8.13 2.88
C ILE A 166 -9.13 8.40 1.63
N LEU A 167 -9.59 7.86 0.51
CA LEU A 167 -9.02 8.11 -0.80
C LEU A 167 -10.02 8.89 -1.64
N ASP A 168 -9.52 9.75 -2.51
CA ASP A 168 -10.30 10.48 -3.48
C ASP A 168 -10.66 9.60 -4.72
N GLU A 169 -11.35 10.18 -5.68
CA GLU A 169 -11.81 9.53 -6.92
C GLU A 169 -10.64 9.11 -7.85
N LYS A 170 -9.43 9.62 -7.61
CA LYS A 170 -8.21 9.24 -8.35
C LYS A 170 -7.47 8.11 -7.66
N GLY A 171 -7.91 7.70 -6.45
CA GLY A 171 -7.25 6.70 -5.62
C GLY A 171 -6.04 7.27 -4.86
N GLU A 172 -5.96 8.60 -4.72
CA GLU A 172 -4.95 9.26 -3.91
C GLU A 172 -5.40 9.29 -2.45
N LEU A 173 -4.51 8.95 -1.52
CA LEU A 173 -4.80 9.02 -0.08
C LEU A 173 -4.89 10.49 0.36
N VAL A 174 -6.05 10.89 0.88
CA VAL A 174 -6.30 12.28 1.29
C VAL A 174 -6.45 12.49 2.78
N LYS A 175 -6.77 11.42 3.55
CA LYS A 175 -6.97 11.56 4.99
C LYS A 175 -6.71 10.25 5.74
N PHE A 176 -6.11 10.36 6.94
CA PHE A 176 -6.09 9.33 7.97
C PHE A 176 -6.91 9.80 9.17
N LEU A 177 -7.68 8.92 9.78
CA LEU A 177 -8.56 9.20 10.91
C LEU A 177 -8.44 8.12 11.98
N PRO A 178 -8.25 8.48 13.26
CA PRO A 178 -8.16 7.54 14.35
C PRO A 178 -9.51 6.87 14.65
N SER A 179 -9.47 5.83 15.48
CA SER A 179 -10.65 5.03 15.90
C SER A 179 -11.77 5.87 16.54
N SER A 180 -11.42 6.99 17.20
CA SER A 180 -12.38 7.87 17.89
C SER A 180 -13.30 8.64 16.95
N VAL A 181 -12.87 8.90 15.71
CA VAL A 181 -13.70 9.54 14.69
C VAL A 181 -14.72 8.52 14.19
N THR A 182 -16.02 8.83 14.37
CA THR A 182 -17.09 7.93 13.95
C THR A 182 -17.37 8.04 12.45
N PRO A 183 -17.91 6.99 11.79
CA PRO A 183 -18.16 7.02 10.35
C PRO A 183 -19.09 8.13 9.86
N LEU A 184 -19.97 8.64 10.72
CA LEU A 184 -20.91 9.73 10.41
C LEU A 184 -20.47 11.09 10.98
N ASP A 185 -19.19 11.21 11.35
CA ASP A 185 -18.62 12.48 11.80
C ASP A 185 -18.62 13.51 10.66
N GLU A 186 -18.84 14.78 11.02
CA GLU A 186 -18.89 15.90 10.05
C GLU A 186 -17.61 15.97 9.21
N GLU A 187 -16.46 15.63 9.80
CA GLU A 187 -15.18 15.58 9.10
C GLU A 187 -15.20 14.57 7.94
N ILE A 188 -15.84 13.41 8.10
CA ILE A 188 -15.99 12.40 7.05
C ILE A 188 -17.04 12.82 6.04
N LEU A 189 -18.19 13.31 6.52
CA LEU A 189 -19.28 13.72 5.64
C LEU A 189 -18.87 14.85 4.71
N SER A 190 -18.13 15.84 5.21
CA SER A 190 -17.60 16.93 4.38
C SER A 190 -16.63 16.45 3.29
N LEU A 191 -15.82 15.42 3.56
CA LEU A 191 -14.94 14.80 2.55
C LEU A 191 -15.72 14.04 1.47
N ILE A 192 -16.92 13.53 1.79
CA ILE A 192 -17.76 12.79 0.84
C ILE A 192 -18.54 13.75 -0.04
N GLU A 193 -19.02 14.86 0.50
CA GLU A 193 -19.93 15.81 -0.17
C GLU A 193 -19.18 16.86 -1.02
N GLY A 194 -17.91 17.16 -0.66
CA GLY A 194 -17.05 18.10 -1.38
C GLY A 194 -16.37 17.46 -2.57
#